data_0a7cc6e7815b4bd81627108776a7dee9
#
_entry.id   0a7cc6e7815b4bd81627108776a7dee9
#
_cell.length_a   1.000
_cell.length_b   1.000
_cell.length_c   1.000
_cell.angle_alpha   90.00
_cell.angle_beta   90.00
_cell.angle_gamma   90.00
#
_symmetry.space_group_name_H-M   'P 1'
#
loop_
_entity.id
_entity.type
_entity.pdbx_description
1 polymer ?
#
loop_
_entity_poly.entity_id
_entity_poly.type
_entity_poly.pdbx_seq_one_letter_code
_entity_poly.pdbx_strand_id
1 'polypeptide(L)'
;MAQVSLSSTNFDYSKPKEFSIGGIDVEGTKFLDHKTLIQLSTLEVGSRIMVPGDKLTKASRILWQQGLFSDVQIRVKSIQGNSIFFTLYLEERPRLSKFKFEGIKRSEIDAIRDKIKLARGKIITENVIINTKNIIASHFKEKGFLNVNTTVSQAVDTITKNHVILVLDIEKGKKVKIGTIDFEGNEVFTDKRLKRLMKDTKEKKFFRIFKASKFLDEAYEDDKEKIIAKYNEKGLRDAKVISDTITYNKEEELLDIGLKINEGKTYYFGDITFVGNTTYSNNELAALVGINKGDIFDQSVLETRVLGSPDSRDVHSIYLDNGYLFSQVTPIETEIRNDTIDIEVRIYEGLQARINRVSVSGNSKTNDHVIMREIRTKPGDLFSRSDIMRSQREIATLNYFDPEKLNIDVEPNQEEGTVDLNYIVEEKSSDQVELQGGYGADRIIGTFRVSFNNFSAKN
;
A
#
# COMPACT_ATOMS: atom_id res chain seq x y z
N MET A 1 -21.69 23.84 -12.11
CA MET A 1 -21.24 24.87 -13.07
C MET A 1 -21.64 26.23 -12.54
N ALA A 2 -20.71 27.18 -12.43
CA ALA A 2 -21.07 28.54 -12.06
C ALA A 2 -21.77 29.19 -13.26
N GLN A 3 -23.02 29.59 -13.11
CA GLN A 3 -23.82 30.23 -14.17
C GLN A 3 -24.02 31.72 -13.84
N VAL A 4 -23.71 32.57 -14.81
CA VAL A 4 -24.20 33.97 -14.80
C VAL A 4 -25.58 33.96 -15.40
N SER A 5 -26.62 34.02 -14.56
CA SER A 5 -27.99 34.09 -15.00
C SER A 5 -28.43 35.57 -15.09
N LEU A 6 -28.67 36.03 -16.27
CA LEU A 6 -29.18 37.38 -16.53
C LEU A 6 -30.71 37.30 -16.64
N SER A 7 -31.42 37.30 -15.52
CA SER A 7 -32.88 37.31 -15.52
C SER A 7 -33.41 38.66 -15.99
N SER A 8 -34.25 38.61 -17.01
CA SER A 8 -35.15 39.66 -17.56
C SER A 8 -34.55 40.78 -18.43
N THR A 9 -33.28 40.87 -18.70
CA THR A 9 -32.73 41.80 -19.70
C THR A 9 -31.89 40.98 -20.69
N ASN A 10 -32.28 40.98 -21.98
CA ASN A 10 -31.49 40.35 -23.04
C ASN A 10 -30.18 41.14 -23.23
N PHE A 11 -29.11 40.69 -22.61
CA PHE A 11 -27.78 41.22 -22.89
C PHE A 11 -27.22 40.57 -24.15
N ASP A 12 -26.87 41.41 -25.11
CA ASP A 12 -26.16 40.97 -26.29
C ASP A 12 -24.67 40.72 -25.91
N TYR A 13 -24.28 39.44 -25.86
CA TYR A 13 -22.93 39.05 -25.54
C TYR A 13 -21.89 39.54 -26.57
N SER A 14 -22.33 39.93 -27.75
CA SER A 14 -21.45 40.48 -28.78
C SER A 14 -21.17 41.99 -28.58
N LYS A 15 -21.95 42.67 -27.72
CA LYS A 15 -21.86 44.13 -27.48
C LYS A 15 -21.85 44.44 -25.97
N PRO A 16 -20.75 44.15 -25.26
CA PRO A 16 -20.66 44.46 -23.83
C PRO A 16 -20.79 45.97 -23.58
N LYS A 17 -21.55 46.33 -22.57
CA LYS A 17 -21.74 47.76 -22.14
C LYS A 17 -21.05 47.98 -20.84
N GLU A 18 -20.52 49.22 -20.68
CA GLU A 18 -19.89 49.68 -19.40
C GLU A 18 -20.96 50.26 -18.49
N PHE A 19 -20.95 49.79 -17.22
CA PHE A 19 -21.83 50.30 -16.18
C PHE A 19 -20.97 50.61 -14.91
N SER A 20 -21.52 51.46 -14.04
CA SER A 20 -21.03 51.63 -12.67
C SER A 20 -21.83 50.71 -11.74
N ILE A 21 -21.18 49.96 -10.82
CA ILE A 21 -21.88 49.14 -9.85
C ILE A 21 -22.58 50.03 -8.82
N GLY A 22 -23.91 50.07 -8.86
CA GLY A 22 -24.72 50.92 -7.97
C GLY A 22 -24.97 50.25 -6.61
N GLY A 23 -24.94 48.90 -6.56
CA GLY A 23 -25.12 48.13 -5.31
C GLY A 23 -25.00 46.63 -5.55
N ILE A 24 -24.70 45.92 -4.49
CA ILE A 24 -24.55 44.47 -4.49
C ILE A 24 -25.30 43.90 -3.28
N ASP A 25 -26.29 43.05 -3.54
CA ASP A 25 -27.01 42.30 -2.51
C ASP A 25 -26.59 40.85 -2.51
N VAL A 26 -26.77 40.15 -1.39
CA VAL A 26 -26.50 38.71 -1.25
C VAL A 26 -27.77 38.00 -0.83
N GLU A 27 -28.13 36.96 -1.55
CA GLU A 27 -29.30 36.11 -1.29
C GLU A 27 -28.88 34.62 -1.23
N GLY A 28 -29.68 33.78 -0.59
CA GLY A 28 -29.50 32.34 -0.50
C GLY A 28 -28.63 31.89 0.67
N THR A 29 -27.80 32.77 1.22
CA THR A 29 -27.00 32.49 2.44
C THR A 29 -27.78 32.89 3.71
N LYS A 30 -27.65 32.05 4.75
CA LYS A 30 -28.30 32.30 6.07
C LYS A 30 -27.30 32.43 7.23
N PHE A 31 -26.09 31.96 7.05
CA PHE A 31 -25.11 31.78 8.13
C PHE A 31 -23.78 32.45 7.86
N LEU A 32 -23.52 32.89 6.63
CA LEU A 32 -22.29 33.57 6.25
C LEU A 32 -22.53 35.11 6.20
N ASP A 33 -21.53 35.87 6.58
CA ASP A 33 -21.61 37.34 6.58
C ASP A 33 -21.60 37.87 5.14
N HIS A 34 -22.67 38.61 4.80
CA HIS A 34 -22.89 39.17 3.46
C HIS A 34 -21.78 40.14 3.03
N LYS A 35 -21.25 40.95 3.96
CA LYS A 35 -20.17 41.90 3.64
C LYS A 35 -18.89 41.20 3.25
N THR A 36 -18.54 40.15 4.00
CA THR A 36 -17.39 39.29 3.68
C THR A 36 -17.54 38.62 2.31
N LEU A 37 -18.73 38.13 1.95
CA LEU A 37 -19.00 37.51 0.66
C LEU A 37 -18.88 38.48 -0.51
N ILE A 38 -19.35 39.73 -0.34
CA ILE A 38 -19.17 40.80 -1.34
C ILE A 38 -17.68 41.11 -1.51
N GLN A 39 -16.90 41.23 -0.44
CA GLN A 39 -15.45 41.42 -0.53
C GLN A 39 -14.74 40.28 -1.24
N LEU A 40 -15.10 39.02 -0.92
CA LEU A 40 -14.55 37.82 -1.59
C LEU A 40 -14.86 37.80 -3.08
N SER A 41 -16.00 38.33 -3.52
CA SER A 41 -16.36 38.40 -4.93
C SER A 41 -15.46 39.36 -5.74
N THR A 42 -14.66 40.20 -5.09
CA THR A 42 -13.88 41.28 -5.71
C THR A 42 -14.69 42.30 -6.52
N LEU A 43 -16.00 42.35 -6.31
CA LEU A 43 -16.87 43.37 -6.88
C LEU A 43 -17.04 44.50 -5.89
N GLU A 44 -16.77 45.73 -6.32
CA GLU A 44 -16.83 46.91 -5.48
C GLU A 44 -17.90 47.90 -5.96
N VAL A 45 -18.75 48.38 -5.06
CA VAL A 45 -19.74 49.39 -5.36
C VAL A 45 -19.03 50.71 -5.78
N GLY A 46 -19.51 51.31 -6.87
CA GLY A 46 -18.89 52.51 -7.47
C GLY A 46 -17.85 52.18 -8.56
N SER A 47 -17.36 50.94 -8.66
CA SER A 47 -16.40 50.55 -9.70
C SER A 47 -17.08 50.39 -11.07
N ARG A 48 -16.30 50.56 -12.14
CA ARG A 48 -16.78 50.33 -13.52
C ARG A 48 -16.61 48.87 -13.89
N ILE A 49 -17.62 48.33 -14.59
CA ILE A 49 -17.68 46.94 -15.01
C ILE A 49 -18.30 46.85 -16.42
N MET A 50 -17.69 45.98 -17.25
CA MET A 50 -18.30 45.59 -18.52
C MET A 50 -19.29 44.42 -18.30
N VAL A 51 -20.47 44.52 -18.81
CA VAL A 51 -21.53 43.50 -18.70
C VAL A 51 -22.09 43.16 -20.08
N PRO A 52 -21.99 41.92 -20.51
CA PRO A 52 -21.22 40.80 -19.95
C PRO A 52 -19.72 41.05 -19.98
N GLY A 53 -18.94 40.43 -19.03
CA GLY A 53 -17.50 40.63 -19.00
C GLY A 53 -16.76 39.74 -18.01
N ASP A 54 -15.43 39.68 -18.15
CA ASP A 54 -14.53 38.79 -17.42
C ASP A 54 -14.55 38.99 -15.92
N LYS A 55 -14.80 40.23 -15.43
CA LYS A 55 -14.87 40.51 -13.99
C LYS A 55 -15.98 39.70 -13.31
N LEU A 56 -17.15 39.55 -13.94
CA LEU A 56 -18.26 38.74 -13.40
C LEU A 56 -17.92 37.26 -13.37
N THR A 57 -17.31 36.76 -14.45
CA THR A 57 -16.87 35.37 -14.52
C THR A 57 -15.79 35.07 -13.47
N LYS A 58 -14.85 36.00 -13.26
CA LYS A 58 -13.81 35.90 -12.24
C LYS A 58 -14.42 35.90 -10.82
N ALA A 59 -15.35 36.81 -10.55
CA ALA A 59 -16.05 36.91 -9.27
C ALA A 59 -16.80 35.58 -8.95
N SER A 60 -17.57 35.08 -9.90
CA SER A 60 -18.27 33.80 -9.76
C SER A 60 -17.30 32.64 -9.52
N ARG A 61 -16.18 32.59 -10.24
CA ARG A 61 -15.13 31.55 -10.07
C ARG A 61 -14.49 31.64 -8.70
N ILE A 62 -14.15 32.82 -8.21
CA ILE A 62 -13.52 33.02 -6.88
C ILE A 62 -14.48 32.52 -5.79
N LEU A 63 -15.75 32.91 -5.83
CA LEU A 63 -16.75 32.44 -4.87
C LEU A 63 -16.92 30.93 -4.92
N TRP A 64 -16.96 30.33 -6.13
CA TRP A 64 -17.07 28.89 -6.31
C TRP A 64 -15.84 28.13 -5.75
N GLN A 65 -14.64 28.68 -5.97
CA GLN A 65 -13.38 28.09 -5.49
C GLN A 65 -13.28 28.01 -3.97
N GLN A 66 -14.05 28.80 -3.23
CA GLN A 66 -14.12 28.69 -1.77
C GLN A 66 -14.67 27.32 -1.31
N GLY A 67 -15.37 26.60 -2.18
CA GLY A 67 -15.96 25.29 -1.84
C GLY A 67 -17.13 25.36 -0.84
N LEU A 68 -17.53 26.56 -0.43
CA LEU A 68 -18.57 26.81 0.57
C LEU A 68 -19.98 26.68 0.03
N PHE A 69 -20.16 26.78 -1.31
CA PHE A 69 -21.44 26.88 -1.96
C PHE A 69 -21.76 25.69 -2.84
N SER A 70 -23.03 25.30 -2.88
CA SER A 70 -23.59 24.32 -3.82
C SER A 70 -23.98 24.98 -5.13
N ASP A 71 -24.38 26.25 -5.09
CA ASP A 71 -24.66 27.07 -6.27
C ASP A 71 -24.16 28.50 -6.09
N VAL A 72 -23.65 29.09 -7.18
CA VAL A 72 -23.14 30.47 -7.24
C VAL A 72 -23.66 31.10 -8.52
N GLN A 73 -24.52 32.08 -8.37
CA GLN A 73 -25.07 32.84 -9.48
C GLN A 73 -24.93 34.35 -9.22
N ILE A 74 -24.52 35.11 -10.25
CA ILE A 74 -24.53 36.56 -10.23
C ILE A 74 -25.70 37.00 -11.12
N ARG A 75 -26.70 37.57 -10.48
CA ARG A 75 -27.92 38.01 -11.14
C ARG A 75 -27.97 39.53 -11.25
N VAL A 76 -28.49 40.10 -12.34
CA VAL A 76 -28.75 41.51 -12.44
C VAL A 76 -30.10 41.77 -11.76
N LYS A 77 -30.09 42.59 -10.69
CA LYS A 77 -31.31 42.99 -9.99
C LYS A 77 -32.06 44.11 -10.71
N SER A 78 -31.35 45.17 -11.12
CA SER A 78 -31.90 46.28 -11.85
C SER A 78 -30.81 47.11 -12.54
N ILE A 79 -31.23 47.93 -13.54
CA ILE A 79 -30.37 48.90 -14.22
C ILE A 79 -31.07 50.26 -14.10
N GLN A 80 -30.37 51.29 -13.59
CA GLN A 80 -30.88 52.66 -13.47
C GLN A 80 -29.88 53.61 -14.13
N GLY A 81 -30.23 54.07 -15.33
CA GLY A 81 -29.32 54.88 -16.15
C GLY A 81 -28.03 54.10 -16.48
N ASN A 82 -26.87 54.59 -16.00
CA ASN A 82 -25.58 53.95 -16.18
C ASN A 82 -25.13 53.12 -14.94
N SER A 83 -26.02 52.93 -13.94
CA SER A 83 -25.78 52.17 -12.75
C SER A 83 -26.46 50.81 -12.83
N ILE A 84 -25.71 49.73 -12.52
CA ILE A 84 -26.18 48.36 -12.47
C ILE A 84 -26.13 47.83 -11.03
N PHE A 85 -27.16 47.09 -10.63
CA PHE A 85 -27.29 46.48 -9.33
C PHE A 85 -27.26 44.96 -9.49
N PHE A 86 -26.43 44.29 -8.67
CA PHE A 86 -26.28 42.85 -8.68
C PHE A 86 -26.86 42.18 -7.45
N THR A 87 -27.31 40.97 -7.61
CA THR A 87 -27.61 40.03 -6.55
C THR A 87 -26.66 38.79 -6.68
N LEU A 88 -25.85 38.57 -5.67
CA LEU A 88 -25.07 37.35 -5.53
C LEU A 88 -25.98 36.29 -4.90
N TYR A 89 -26.48 35.35 -5.69
CA TYR A 89 -27.26 34.23 -5.21
C TYR A 89 -26.28 33.09 -4.87
N LEU A 90 -26.18 32.77 -3.57
CA LEU A 90 -25.20 31.83 -3.03
C LEU A 90 -25.91 30.80 -2.17
N GLU A 91 -25.93 29.54 -2.59
CA GLU A 91 -26.50 28.46 -1.80
C GLU A 91 -25.42 27.79 -0.97
N GLU A 92 -25.54 27.86 0.36
CA GLU A 92 -24.53 27.32 1.28
C GLU A 92 -24.53 25.80 1.32
N ARG A 93 -23.34 25.19 1.26
CA ARG A 93 -23.18 23.78 1.54
C ARG A 93 -23.29 23.49 3.02
N PRO A 94 -24.05 22.46 3.42
CA PRO A 94 -24.14 22.09 4.83
C PRO A 94 -22.82 21.50 5.34
N ARG A 95 -22.60 21.65 6.63
CA ARG A 95 -21.46 21.07 7.36
C ARG A 95 -21.85 19.78 8.06
N LEU A 96 -20.90 18.87 8.22
CA LEU A 96 -21.12 17.64 8.95
C LEU A 96 -21.25 17.90 10.46
N SER A 97 -22.38 17.53 11.06
CA SER A 97 -22.54 17.47 12.52
C SER A 97 -22.00 16.15 13.06
N LYS A 98 -22.53 15.06 12.55
CA LYS A 98 -22.17 13.69 12.89
C LYS A 98 -22.55 12.74 11.76
N PHE A 99 -22.03 11.52 11.80
CA PHE A 99 -22.45 10.46 10.88
C PHE A 99 -22.80 9.20 11.65
N LYS A 100 -23.69 8.40 11.08
CA LYS A 100 -24.18 7.14 11.62
C LYS A 100 -24.01 6.06 10.55
N PHE A 101 -23.77 4.83 11.02
CA PHE A 101 -23.76 3.65 10.16
C PHE A 101 -25.00 2.82 10.45
N GLU A 102 -25.62 2.32 9.40
CA GLU A 102 -26.74 1.38 9.45
C GLU A 102 -26.41 0.14 8.59
N GLY A 103 -27.06 -0.99 8.85
CA GLY A 103 -26.88 -2.23 8.08
C GLY A 103 -25.63 -3.07 8.42
N ILE A 104 -24.72 -2.62 9.30
CA ILE A 104 -23.49 -3.33 9.67
C ILE A 104 -23.30 -3.48 11.18
N LYS A 105 -22.45 -4.43 11.60
CA LYS A 105 -22.17 -4.70 13.01
C LYS A 105 -21.21 -3.66 13.62
N ARG A 106 -21.26 -3.48 14.94
CA ARG A 106 -20.44 -2.52 15.68
C ARG A 106 -18.94 -2.71 15.44
N SER A 107 -18.44 -3.94 15.43
CA SER A 107 -17.02 -4.23 15.14
C SER A 107 -16.60 -3.85 13.71
N GLU A 108 -17.53 -3.87 12.76
CA GLU A 108 -17.29 -3.44 11.39
C GLU A 108 -17.29 -1.92 11.28
N ILE A 109 -18.16 -1.25 12.07
CA ILE A 109 -18.18 0.21 12.18
C ILE A 109 -16.84 0.73 12.69
N ASP A 110 -16.32 0.13 13.76
CA ASP A 110 -15.05 0.54 14.36
C ASP A 110 -13.88 0.39 13.35
N ALA A 111 -13.87 -0.71 12.59
CA ALA A 111 -12.85 -0.96 11.57
C ALA A 111 -12.90 -0.01 10.34
N ILE A 112 -14.08 0.56 10.04
CA ILE A 112 -14.26 1.49 8.90
C ILE A 112 -14.10 2.95 9.35
N ARG A 113 -14.50 3.26 10.56
CA ARG A 113 -14.56 4.63 11.07
C ARG A 113 -13.26 5.40 10.89
N ASP A 114 -12.13 4.76 11.17
CA ASP A 114 -10.80 5.37 11.07
C ASP A 114 -10.35 5.55 9.61
N LYS A 115 -10.84 4.69 8.71
CA LYS A 115 -10.55 4.78 7.27
C LYS A 115 -11.33 5.93 6.62
N ILE A 116 -12.54 6.23 7.12
CA ILE A 116 -13.40 7.30 6.59
C ILE A 116 -12.97 8.65 7.19
N LYS A 117 -12.41 9.52 6.36
CA LYS A 117 -11.94 10.86 6.76
C LYS A 117 -13.09 11.87 6.89
N LEU A 118 -14.13 11.51 7.64
CA LEU A 118 -15.25 12.40 7.99
C LEU A 118 -15.02 13.01 9.37
N ALA A 119 -14.91 14.33 9.43
CA ALA A 119 -14.75 15.07 10.68
C ALA A 119 -15.91 16.06 10.86
N ARG A 120 -16.30 16.32 12.12
CA ARG A 120 -17.30 17.34 12.46
C ARG A 120 -16.88 18.70 11.89
N GLY A 121 -17.82 19.44 11.31
CA GLY A 121 -17.57 20.75 10.70
C GLY A 121 -17.09 20.69 9.24
N LYS A 122 -16.75 19.48 8.72
CA LYS A 122 -16.35 19.30 7.33
C LYS A 122 -17.53 19.60 6.40
N ILE A 123 -17.25 20.34 5.34
CA ILE A 123 -18.25 20.65 4.29
C ILE A 123 -18.56 19.38 3.52
N ILE A 124 -19.85 19.10 3.31
CA ILE A 124 -20.32 17.94 2.58
C ILE A 124 -20.44 18.28 1.11
N THR A 125 -19.57 17.70 0.31
CA THR A 125 -19.59 17.78 -1.14
C THR A 125 -19.90 16.40 -1.73
N GLU A 126 -20.33 16.36 -2.98
CA GLU A 126 -20.54 15.09 -3.70
C GLU A 126 -19.27 14.21 -3.71
N ASN A 127 -18.09 14.84 -3.89
CA ASN A 127 -16.82 14.12 -3.83
C ASN A 127 -16.57 13.47 -2.46
N VAL A 128 -16.93 14.15 -1.35
CA VAL A 128 -16.82 13.57 0.00
C VAL A 128 -17.72 12.34 0.12
N ILE A 129 -18.95 12.40 -0.41
CA ILE A 129 -19.90 11.29 -0.40
C ILE A 129 -19.38 10.13 -1.26
N ILE A 130 -18.94 10.40 -2.48
CA ILE A 130 -18.40 9.39 -3.40
C ILE A 130 -17.17 8.70 -2.78
N ASN A 131 -16.22 9.47 -2.28
CA ASN A 131 -15.03 8.91 -1.62
C ASN A 131 -15.38 8.07 -0.39
N THR A 132 -16.37 8.50 0.40
CA THR A 132 -16.86 7.72 1.54
C THR A 132 -17.45 6.38 1.08
N LYS A 133 -18.29 6.39 0.03
CA LYS A 133 -18.85 5.16 -0.56
C LYS A 133 -17.74 4.23 -1.07
N ASN A 134 -16.74 4.78 -1.77
CA ASN A 134 -15.63 4.01 -2.31
C ASN A 134 -14.79 3.35 -1.20
N ILE A 135 -14.50 4.08 -0.11
CA ILE A 135 -13.77 3.53 1.04
C ILE A 135 -14.56 2.38 1.68
N ILE A 136 -15.88 2.54 1.86
CA ILE A 136 -16.75 1.49 2.40
C ILE A 136 -16.76 0.28 1.46
N ALA A 137 -16.97 0.51 0.16
CA ALA A 137 -17.00 -0.56 -0.83
C ALA A 137 -15.67 -1.33 -0.88
N SER A 138 -14.51 -0.65 -0.93
CA SER A 138 -13.20 -1.28 -0.90
C SER A 138 -12.99 -2.11 0.36
N HIS A 139 -13.32 -1.56 1.54
CA HIS A 139 -13.18 -2.28 2.81
C HIS A 139 -13.96 -3.60 2.84
N PHE A 140 -15.19 -3.61 2.34
CA PHE A 140 -15.98 -4.82 2.31
C PHE A 140 -15.59 -5.77 1.16
N LYS A 141 -15.11 -5.22 0.04
CA LYS A 141 -14.55 -6.01 -1.06
C LYS A 141 -13.32 -6.81 -0.60
N GLU A 142 -12.40 -6.19 0.15
CA GLU A 142 -11.28 -6.85 0.82
C GLU A 142 -11.72 -7.98 1.77
N LYS A 143 -12.96 -7.98 2.22
CA LYS A 143 -13.56 -9.02 3.06
C LYS A 143 -14.39 -10.05 2.28
N GLY A 144 -14.43 -9.94 0.95
CA GLY A 144 -15.12 -10.85 0.03
C GLY A 144 -16.59 -10.53 -0.20
N PHE A 145 -17.05 -9.31 0.11
CA PHE A 145 -18.40 -8.84 -0.22
C PHE A 145 -18.32 -7.99 -1.50
N LEU A 146 -18.62 -8.58 -2.65
CA LEU A 146 -18.49 -7.89 -3.94
C LEU A 146 -19.69 -6.99 -4.28
N ASN A 147 -20.87 -7.30 -3.76
CA ASN A 147 -22.12 -6.60 -4.07
C ASN A 147 -22.51 -5.63 -2.93
N VAL A 148 -21.55 -4.80 -2.51
CA VAL A 148 -21.80 -3.80 -1.46
C VAL A 148 -22.50 -2.61 -2.07
N ASN A 149 -23.67 -2.28 -1.58
CA ASN A 149 -24.36 -1.04 -1.89
C ASN A 149 -24.34 -0.13 -0.66
N THR A 150 -23.97 1.14 -0.87
CA THR A 150 -23.97 2.14 0.22
C THR A 150 -24.84 3.31 -0.19
N THR A 151 -25.93 3.49 0.52
CA THR A 151 -26.80 4.65 0.38
C THR A 151 -26.44 5.68 1.43
N VAL A 152 -26.25 6.93 0.97
CA VAL A 152 -25.93 8.05 1.86
C VAL A 152 -27.08 9.03 1.81
N SER A 153 -27.74 9.21 2.95
CA SER A 153 -28.79 10.19 3.14
C SER A 153 -28.33 11.30 4.10
N GLN A 154 -28.92 12.48 3.94
CA GLN A 154 -28.63 13.65 4.74
C GLN A 154 -29.88 14.04 5.54
N ALA A 155 -29.78 14.07 6.86
CA ALA A 155 -30.82 14.58 7.74
C ALA A 155 -30.36 15.93 8.34
N VAL A 156 -31.25 16.91 8.38
CA VAL A 156 -30.93 18.22 8.98
C VAL A 156 -30.68 18.05 10.49
N ASP A 157 -29.61 18.63 10.97
CA ASP A 157 -29.38 18.69 12.42
C ASP A 157 -30.23 19.82 13.02
N THR A 158 -31.20 19.45 13.84
CA THR A 158 -32.11 20.42 14.49
C THR A 158 -31.44 21.22 15.61
N ILE A 159 -30.28 20.77 16.10
CA ILE A 159 -29.55 21.40 17.21
C ILE A 159 -28.53 22.41 16.66
N THR A 160 -27.82 22.07 15.62
CA THR A 160 -26.74 22.89 15.07
C THR A 160 -27.15 23.43 13.70
N LYS A 161 -27.25 24.75 13.59
CA LYS A 161 -27.64 25.44 12.34
C LYS A 161 -26.64 25.15 11.23
N ASN A 162 -27.12 25.03 9.98
CA ASN A 162 -26.35 24.71 8.77
C ASN A 162 -25.52 23.41 8.88
N HIS A 163 -25.98 22.45 9.68
CA HIS A 163 -25.32 21.17 9.83
C HIS A 163 -26.27 20.03 9.44
N VAL A 164 -25.69 18.96 8.94
CA VAL A 164 -26.39 17.74 8.58
C VAL A 164 -25.76 16.53 9.27
N ILE A 165 -26.61 15.53 9.50
CA ILE A 165 -26.23 14.22 9.95
C ILE A 165 -26.20 13.33 8.71
N LEU A 166 -25.05 12.70 8.42
CA LEU A 166 -24.98 11.68 7.37
C LEU A 166 -25.39 10.35 7.93
N VAL A 167 -26.31 9.68 7.26
CA VAL A 167 -26.66 8.30 7.52
C VAL A 167 -26.09 7.45 6.38
N LEU A 168 -25.18 6.55 6.74
CA LEU A 168 -24.48 5.63 5.85
C LEU A 168 -25.15 4.27 6.00
N ASP A 169 -26.11 3.98 5.14
CA ASP A 169 -26.80 2.70 5.10
C ASP A 169 -26.07 1.74 4.17
N ILE A 170 -25.59 0.61 4.71
CA ILE A 170 -24.67 -0.30 4.05
C ILE A 170 -25.29 -1.68 3.92
N GLU A 171 -25.64 -2.03 2.72
CA GLU A 171 -26.08 -3.37 2.34
C GLU A 171 -24.89 -4.16 1.80
N LYS A 172 -24.32 -5.04 2.62
CA LYS A 172 -23.11 -5.81 2.24
C LYS A 172 -23.40 -6.92 1.23
N GLY A 173 -24.62 -7.40 1.17
CA GLY A 173 -24.94 -8.64 0.48
C GLY A 173 -24.29 -9.86 1.15
N LYS A 174 -24.16 -10.95 0.39
CA LYS A 174 -23.48 -12.17 0.83
C LYS A 174 -22.03 -12.18 0.39
N LYS A 175 -21.19 -12.91 1.13
CA LYS A 175 -19.80 -13.17 0.67
C LYS A 175 -19.85 -14.07 -0.54
N VAL A 176 -19.20 -13.61 -1.60
CA VAL A 176 -19.10 -14.39 -2.83
C VAL A 176 -18.00 -15.42 -2.69
N LYS A 177 -18.28 -16.66 -3.07
CA LYS A 177 -17.35 -17.79 -3.07
C LYS A 177 -16.98 -18.12 -4.51
N ILE A 178 -15.81 -18.73 -4.66
CA ILE A 178 -15.32 -19.18 -5.97
C ILE A 178 -15.93 -20.52 -6.30
N GLY A 179 -16.60 -20.62 -7.45
CA GLY A 179 -17.20 -21.84 -8.01
C GLY A 179 -16.13 -22.67 -8.72
N THR A 180 -15.83 -22.33 -9.97
CA THR A 180 -14.83 -22.96 -10.81
C THR A 180 -13.68 -22.02 -11.12
N ILE A 181 -12.51 -22.60 -11.39
CA ILE A 181 -11.36 -21.90 -11.95
C ILE A 181 -10.90 -22.71 -13.14
N ASP A 182 -10.99 -22.17 -14.33
CA ASP A 182 -10.66 -22.88 -15.56
C ASP A 182 -9.51 -22.17 -16.29
N PHE A 183 -8.67 -22.96 -16.97
CA PHE A 183 -7.50 -22.46 -17.69
C PHE A 183 -7.61 -22.82 -19.16
N GLU A 184 -7.16 -21.92 -20.02
CA GLU A 184 -7.03 -22.10 -21.46
C GLU A 184 -5.61 -21.75 -21.89
N GLY A 185 -5.02 -22.58 -22.78
CA GLY A 185 -3.69 -22.34 -23.33
C GLY A 185 -2.54 -22.83 -22.44
N ASN A 186 -2.82 -23.64 -21.42
CA ASN A 186 -1.85 -24.22 -20.49
C ASN A 186 -1.45 -25.64 -20.91
N GLU A 187 -0.50 -25.77 -21.85
CA GLU A 187 -0.01 -27.04 -22.36
C GLU A 187 1.04 -27.69 -21.44
N VAL A 188 1.92 -26.85 -20.82
CA VAL A 188 3.02 -27.32 -19.97
C VAL A 188 2.56 -27.77 -18.59
N PHE A 189 1.55 -27.09 -18.04
CA PHE A 189 1.01 -27.44 -16.73
C PHE A 189 -0.46 -27.81 -16.81
N THR A 190 -0.84 -28.86 -16.11
CA THR A 190 -2.25 -29.25 -15.96
C THR A 190 -3.00 -28.27 -15.06
N ASP A 191 -4.30 -28.07 -15.27
CA ASP A 191 -5.19 -27.26 -14.44
C ASP A 191 -5.04 -27.57 -12.96
N LYS A 192 -4.98 -28.88 -12.63
CA LYS A 192 -4.80 -29.33 -11.24
C LYS A 192 -3.52 -28.78 -10.61
N ARG A 193 -2.45 -28.62 -11.38
CA ARG A 193 -1.19 -28.06 -10.91
C ARG A 193 -1.31 -26.57 -10.73
N LEU A 194 -1.89 -25.85 -11.68
CA LEU A 194 -2.13 -24.41 -11.62
C LEU A 194 -3.06 -24.04 -10.46
N LYS A 195 -4.18 -24.76 -10.28
CA LYS A 195 -5.09 -24.62 -9.14
C LYS A 195 -4.40 -24.81 -7.77
N ARG A 196 -3.32 -25.61 -7.70
CA ARG A 196 -2.53 -25.74 -6.46
C ARG A 196 -1.67 -24.53 -6.17
N LEU A 197 -1.13 -23.88 -7.21
CA LEU A 197 -0.30 -22.66 -7.05
C LEU A 197 -1.13 -21.50 -6.52
N MET A 198 -2.37 -21.39 -6.93
CA MET A 198 -3.33 -20.42 -6.41
C MET A 198 -3.66 -20.75 -4.94
N LYS A 199 -2.82 -20.32 -3.99
CA LYS A 199 -2.95 -20.69 -2.57
C LYS A 199 -4.13 -20.04 -1.87
N ASP A 200 -4.43 -18.83 -2.27
CA ASP A 200 -5.41 -17.97 -1.61
C ASP A 200 -6.74 -17.92 -2.40
N THR A 201 -6.68 -18.16 -3.71
CA THR A 201 -7.84 -18.27 -4.60
C THR A 201 -8.23 -19.73 -4.79
N LYS A 202 -9.22 -20.21 -4.04
CA LYS A 202 -9.61 -21.65 -4.04
C LYS A 202 -11.07 -21.85 -4.36
N GLU A 203 -11.35 -22.86 -5.18
CA GLU A 203 -12.69 -23.36 -5.43
C GLU A 203 -13.39 -23.82 -4.13
N LYS A 204 -14.68 -23.57 -4.04
CA LYS A 204 -15.55 -24.10 -2.99
C LYS A 204 -15.58 -25.63 -3.09
N LYS A 205 -15.11 -26.32 -2.07
CA LYS A 205 -15.22 -27.79 -1.96
C LYS A 205 -16.03 -28.17 -0.72
N PHE A 206 -16.89 -29.16 -0.88
CA PHE A 206 -17.80 -29.64 0.17
C PHE A 206 -17.07 -30.01 1.48
N PHE A 207 -15.84 -30.55 1.37
CA PHE A 207 -15.05 -30.97 2.52
C PHE A 207 -14.19 -29.86 3.18
N ARG A 208 -14.22 -28.63 2.64
CA ARG A 208 -13.45 -27.50 3.22
C ARG A 208 -14.31 -26.58 4.03
N ILE A 209 -14.82 -27.07 5.17
CA ILE A 209 -15.72 -26.29 6.04
C ILE A 209 -15.02 -25.10 6.70
N PHE A 210 -13.70 -25.18 6.94
CA PHE A 210 -12.93 -24.17 7.68
C PHE A 210 -12.10 -23.20 6.84
N LYS A 211 -11.85 -23.46 5.55
CA LYS A 211 -11.17 -22.51 4.65
C LYS A 211 -12.20 -21.86 3.72
N ALA A 212 -12.48 -20.61 3.97
CA ALA A 212 -13.39 -19.86 3.13
C ALA A 212 -12.78 -19.66 1.74
N SER A 213 -13.43 -20.19 0.70
CA SER A 213 -13.15 -19.89 -0.71
C SER A 213 -13.70 -18.52 -1.07
N LYS A 214 -13.15 -17.45 -0.47
CA LYS A 214 -13.55 -16.07 -0.75
C LYS A 214 -12.74 -15.57 -1.93
N PHE A 215 -13.37 -14.76 -2.76
CA PHE A 215 -12.63 -14.02 -3.76
C PHE A 215 -12.10 -12.72 -3.13
N LEU A 216 -10.79 -12.52 -3.23
CA LEU A 216 -10.07 -11.32 -2.82
C LEU A 216 -9.21 -10.88 -4.00
N ASP A 217 -9.43 -9.67 -4.52
CA ASP A 217 -8.74 -9.19 -5.72
C ASP A 217 -7.21 -9.25 -5.58
N GLU A 218 -6.65 -8.76 -4.47
CA GLU A 218 -5.22 -8.74 -4.21
C GLU A 218 -4.63 -10.16 -4.19
N ALA A 219 -5.26 -11.07 -3.46
CA ALA A 219 -4.84 -12.47 -3.39
C ALA A 219 -4.94 -13.19 -4.75
N TYR A 220 -5.88 -12.78 -5.59
CA TYR A 220 -6.03 -13.30 -6.94
C TYR A 220 -4.90 -12.82 -7.87
N GLU A 221 -4.53 -11.54 -7.78
CA GLU A 221 -3.38 -11.01 -8.52
C GLU A 221 -2.08 -11.70 -8.10
N ASP A 222 -1.82 -11.84 -6.80
CA ASP A 222 -0.67 -12.58 -6.27
C ASP A 222 -0.63 -14.03 -6.77
N ASP A 223 -1.79 -14.68 -6.84
CA ASP A 223 -1.87 -16.06 -7.32
C ASP A 223 -1.62 -16.16 -8.84
N LYS A 224 -2.00 -15.15 -9.64
CA LYS A 224 -1.61 -15.07 -11.06
C LYS A 224 -0.10 -14.88 -11.22
N GLU A 225 0.53 -14.03 -10.41
CA GLU A 225 1.99 -13.87 -10.42
C GLU A 225 2.72 -15.16 -10.07
N LYS A 226 2.24 -15.92 -9.08
CA LYS A 226 2.79 -17.24 -8.73
C LYS A 226 2.69 -18.24 -9.89
N ILE A 227 1.61 -18.18 -10.67
CA ILE A 227 1.46 -19.00 -11.87
C ILE A 227 2.53 -18.63 -12.89
N ILE A 228 2.68 -17.33 -13.21
CA ILE A 228 3.67 -16.85 -14.18
C ILE A 228 5.09 -17.17 -13.72
N ALA A 229 5.41 -16.94 -12.45
CA ALA A 229 6.70 -17.31 -11.87
C ALA A 229 7.00 -18.81 -12.07
N LYS A 230 5.97 -19.67 -11.96
CA LYS A 230 6.14 -21.11 -12.19
C LYS A 230 6.41 -21.48 -13.65
N TYR A 231 5.86 -20.74 -14.59
CA TYR A 231 6.20 -20.86 -16.00
C TYR A 231 7.64 -20.40 -16.27
N ASN A 232 8.05 -19.29 -15.66
CA ASN A 232 9.41 -18.76 -15.79
C ASN A 232 10.47 -19.75 -15.29
N GLU A 233 10.21 -20.48 -14.20
CA GLU A 233 11.08 -21.59 -13.73
C GLU A 233 11.26 -22.72 -14.76
N LYS A 234 10.43 -22.76 -15.82
CA LYS A 234 10.50 -23.73 -16.92
C LYS A 234 11.06 -23.11 -18.22
N GLY A 235 11.63 -21.95 -18.13
CA GLY A 235 12.17 -21.24 -19.27
C GLY A 235 11.13 -20.49 -20.11
N LEU A 236 9.88 -20.49 -19.70
CA LEU A 236 8.80 -19.82 -20.42
C LEU A 236 8.72 -18.34 -19.98
N ARG A 237 9.78 -17.61 -20.27
CA ARG A 237 9.98 -16.21 -19.83
C ARG A 237 8.86 -15.28 -20.27
N ASP A 238 8.33 -15.47 -21.46
CA ASP A 238 7.29 -14.63 -22.04
C ASP A 238 5.86 -15.06 -21.65
N ALA A 239 5.76 -16.03 -20.72
CA ALA A 239 4.48 -16.49 -20.23
C ALA A 239 3.70 -15.36 -19.59
N LYS A 240 2.42 -15.24 -19.96
CA LYS A 240 1.53 -14.22 -19.41
C LYS A 240 0.08 -14.65 -19.43
N VAL A 241 -0.69 -14.10 -18.50
CA VAL A 241 -2.15 -14.15 -18.57
C VAL A 241 -2.60 -13.12 -19.58
N ILE A 242 -3.19 -13.56 -20.71
CA ILE A 242 -3.66 -12.67 -21.78
C ILE A 242 -4.94 -11.95 -21.36
N SER A 243 -5.84 -12.72 -20.75
CA SER A 243 -7.12 -12.23 -20.26
C SER A 243 -7.61 -13.12 -19.15
N ASP A 244 -8.36 -12.55 -18.25
CA ASP A 244 -9.15 -13.24 -17.25
C ASP A 244 -10.62 -12.84 -17.37
N THR A 245 -11.49 -13.77 -17.07
CA THR A 245 -12.93 -13.58 -17.07
C THR A 245 -13.47 -13.98 -15.72
N ILE A 246 -14.15 -13.04 -15.04
CA ILE A 246 -14.78 -13.28 -13.75
C ILE A 246 -16.29 -13.13 -13.95
N THR A 247 -17.01 -14.25 -13.90
CA THR A 247 -18.45 -14.30 -14.11
C THR A 247 -19.16 -14.64 -12.81
N TYR A 248 -20.12 -13.79 -12.42
CA TYR A 248 -20.94 -14.05 -11.24
C TYR A 248 -22.21 -14.81 -11.62
N ASN A 249 -22.29 -16.07 -11.17
CA ASN A 249 -23.48 -16.88 -11.26
C ASN A 249 -24.46 -16.49 -10.14
N LYS A 250 -25.56 -15.82 -10.51
CA LYS A 250 -26.56 -15.33 -9.55
C LYS A 250 -27.36 -16.44 -8.88
N GLU A 251 -27.55 -17.57 -9.55
CA GLU A 251 -28.34 -18.71 -9.07
C GLU A 251 -27.59 -19.48 -7.97
N GLU A 252 -26.28 -19.68 -8.19
CA GLU A 252 -25.42 -20.40 -7.24
C GLU A 252 -24.74 -19.49 -6.22
N GLU A 253 -24.78 -18.18 -6.45
CA GLU A 253 -24.04 -17.16 -5.68
C GLU A 253 -22.52 -17.43 -5.68
N LEU A 254 -21.99 -17.87 -6.82
CA LEU A 254 -20.59 -18.25 -7.02
C LEU A 254 -19.93 -17.37 -8.10
N LEU A 255 -18.61 -17.25 -8.02
CA LEU A 255 -17.77 -16.67 -9.07
C LEU A 255 -17.07 -17.79 -9.84
N ASP A 256 -17.24 -17.80 -11.13
CA ASP A 256 -16.46 -18.65 -12.04
C ASP A 256 -15.36 -17.79 -12.67
N ILE A 257 -14.14 -18.30 -12.63
CA ILE A 257 -12.93 -17.61 -13.08
C ILE A 257 -12.34 -18.39 -14.26
N GLY A 258 -12.21 -17.76 -15.41
CA GLY A 258 -11.50 -18.29 -16.56
C GLY A 258 -10.21 -17.50 -16.79
N LEU A 259 -9.06 -18.20 -16.87
CA LEU A 259 -7.78 -17.58 -17.19
C LEU A 259 -7.27 -18.09 -18.53
N LYS A 260 -6.95 -17.17 -19.43
CA LYS A 260 -6.31 -17.50 -20.69
C LYS A 260 -4.82 -17.20 -20.61
N ILE A 261 -4.00 -18.23 -20.77
CA ILE A 261 -2.54 -18.17 -20.65
C ILE A 261 -1.93 -18.27 -22.05
N ASN A 262 -0.91 -17.44 -22.28
CA ASN A 262 0.03 -17.65 -23.38
C ASN A 262 1.36 -18.04 -22.73
N GLU A 263 1.80 -19.27 -23.00
CA GLU A 263 3.03 -19.81 -22.41
C GLU A 263 4.29 -19.26 -23.08
N GLY A 264 4.18 -18.77 -24.32
CA GLY A 264 5.34 -18.28 -25.06
C GLY A 264 6.27 -19.40 -25.55
N LYS A 265 7.55 -19.09 -25.65
CA LYS A 265 8.62 -20.02 -26.04
C LYS A 265 9.47 -20.39 -24.84
N THR A 266 10.10 -21.55 -24.89
CA THR A 266 11.15 -21.92 -23.92
C THR A 266 12.44 -21.21 -24.30
N TYR A 267 13.07 -20.55 -23.33
CA TYR A 267 14.37 -19.91 -23.47
C TYR A 267 15.45 -20.68 -22.72
N TYR A 268 16.68 -20.52 -23.17
CA TYR A 268 17.86 -21.17 -22.62
C TYR A 268 18.91 -20.10 -22.29
N PHE A 269 19.77 -20.37 -21.32
CA PHE A 269 20.92 -19.52 -21.05
C PHE A 269 21.92 -19.58 -22.19
N GLY A 270 22.35 -18.42 -22.65
CA GLY A 270 23.45 -18.21 -23.56
C GLY A 270 24.77 -18.06 -22.83
N ASP A 271 25.61 -17.15 -23.31
CA ASP A 271 26.88 -16.83 -22.68
C ASP A 271 26.64 -15.93 -21.46
N ILE A 272 27.27 -16.28 -20.32
CA ILE A 272 27.27 -15.44 -19.12
C ILE A 272 28.64 -14.82 -18.97
N THR A 273 28.68 -13.49 -19.07
CA THR A 273 29.91 -12.70 -19.01
C THR A 273 29.93 -11.81 -17.77
N PHE A 274 31.11 -11.50 -17.26
CA PHE A 274 31.29 -10.65 -16.08
C PHE A 274 32.10 -9.43 -16.47
N VAL A 275 31.68 -8.25 -16.02
CA VAL A 275 32.33 -6.97 -16.32
C VAL A 275 32.46 -6.16 -15.05
N GLY A 276 33.64 -5.57 -14.84
CA GLY A 276 33.94 -4.74 -13.66
C GLY A 276 34.47 -5.53 -12.46
N ASN A 277 34.65 -6.84 -12.58
CA ASN A 277 35.24 -7.70 -11.55
C ASN A 277 36.79 -7.63 -11.62
N THR A 278 37.41 -6.98 -10.66
CA THR A 278 38.87 -6.92 -10.53
C THR A 278 39.40 -7.86 -9.45
N THR A 279 38.60 -8.13 -8.43
CA THR A 279 38.94 -8.96 -7.27
C THR A 279 38.87 -10.45 -7.57
N TYR A 280 37.84 -10.88 -8.32
CA TYR A 280 37.62 -12.29 -8.69
C TYR A 280 37.73 -12.47 -10.20
N SER A 281 38.31 -13.57 -10.63
CA SER A 281 38.39 -13.89 -12.07
C SER A 281 37.03 -14.35 -12.62
N ASN A 282 36.84 -14.19 -13.94
CA ASN A 282 35.62 -14.68 -14.63
C ASN A 282 35.38 -16.18 -14.41
N ASN A 283 36.45 -16.97 -14.31
CA ASN A 283 36.34 -18.43 -14.10
C ASN A 283 35.83 -18.75 -12.70
N GLU A 284 36.26 -18.03 -11.66
CA GLU A 284 35.78 -18.20 -10.29
C GLU A 284 34.31 -17.82 -10.19
N LEU A 285 33.93 -16.67 -10.77
CA LEU A 285 32.55 -16.23 -10.77
C LEU A 285 31.63 -17.16 -11.55
N ALA A 286 32.06 -17.64 -12.72
CA ALA A 286 31.32 -18.60 -13.51
C ALA A 286 31.12 -19.93 -12.76
N ALA A 287 32.17 -20.42 -12.09
CA ALA A 287 32.06 -21.64 -11.27
C ALA A 287 31.08 -21.45 -10.08
N LEU A 288 31.05 -20.25 -9.50
CA LEU A 288 30.14 -19.94 -8.40
C LEU A 288 28.69 -19.84 -8.86
N VAL A 289 28.43 -19.19 -9.99
CA VAL A 289 27.09 -19.10 -10.62
C VAL A 289 26.61 -20.50 -11.02
N GLY A 290 27.46 -21.33 -11.60
CA GLY A 290 27.18 -22.73 -11.92
C GLY A 290 26.03 -22.93 -12.90
N ILE A 291 25.78 -21.95 -13.76
CA ILE A 291 24.80 -22.01 -14.86
C ILE A 291 25.60 -22.19 -16.16
N ASN A 292 25.21 -23.17 -16.97
CA ASN A 292 25.88 -23.47 -18.22
C ASN A 292 25.08 -22.97 -19.42
N LYS A 293 25.77 -22.68 -20.49
CA LYS A 293 25.13 -22.39 -21.79
C LYS A 293 24.27 -23.59 -22.22
N GLY A 294 23.01 -23.30 -22.57
CA GLY A 294 22.03 -24.31 -22.95
C GLY A 294 21.18 -24.87 -21.80
N ASP A 295 21.46 -24.47 -20.55
CA ASP A 295 20.55 -24.76 -19.45
C ASP A 295 19.24 -23.99 -19.67
N ILE A 296 18.12 -24.52 -19.17
CA ILE A 296 16.82 -23.84 -19.25
C ILE A 296 16.91 -22.51 -18.51
N PHE A 297 16.49 -21.43 -19.17
CA PHE A 297 16.50 -20.10 -18.57
C PHE A 297 15.53 -20.03 -17.39
N ASP A 298 16.07 -19.72 -16.23
CA ASP A 298 15.30 -19.52 -15.00
C ASP A 298 15.85 -18.27 -14.31
N GLN A 299 15.08 -17.17 -14.37
CA GLN A 299 15.46 -15.90 -13.78
C GLN A 299 15.66 -16.00 -12.27
N SER A 300 14.86 -16.82 -11.59
CA SER A 300 14.95 -16.97 -10.12
C SER A 300 16.23 -17.68 -9.71
N VAL A 301 16.70 -18.63 -10.52
CA VAL A 301 17.99 -19.29 -10.34
C VAL A 301 19.13 -18.30 -10.59
N LEU A 302 19.06 -17.51 -11.67
CA LEU A 302 20.05 -16.48 -11.95
C LEU A 302 20.16 -15.48 -10.81
N GLU A 303 19.04 -14.92 -10.37
CA GLU A 303 19.00 -13.98 -9.27
C GLU A 303 19.55 -14.57 -7.97
N THR A 304 19.17 -15.80 -7.65
CA THR A 304 19.70 -16.50 -6.47
C THR A 304 21.20 -16.71 -6.53
N ARG A 305 21.73 -17.08 -7.71
CA ARG A 305 23.17 -17.34 -7.90
C ARG A 305 24.01 -16.05 -7.98
N VAL A 306 23.39 -14.94 -8.35
CA VAL A 306 24.11 -13.66 -8.56
C VAL A 306 23.87 -12.69 -7.40
N LEU A 307 22.65 -12.53 -6.91
CA LEU A 307 22.26 -11.45 -6.00
C LEU A 307 22.11 -11.88 -4.54
N GLY A 308 21.78 -13.13 -4.26
CA GLY A 308 21.61 -13.57 -2.89
C GLY A 308 21.04 -14.98 -2.76
N SER A 309 21.85 -15.90 -2.29
CA SER A 309 21.45 -17.25 -1.95
C SER A 309 21.25 -17.41 -0.43
N PRO A 310 20.35 -18.30 0.02
CA PRO A 310 20.14 -18.56 1.44
C PRO A 310 21.39 -19.08 2.17
N ASP A 311 22.32 -19.70 1.45
CA ASP A 311 23.58 -20.22 1.96
C ASP A 311 24.78 -19.27 1.74
N SER A 312 24.51 -18.04 1.25
CA SER A 312 25.51 -17.01 0.93
C SER A 312 26.57 -17.48 -0.08
N ARG A 313 26.21 -18.39 -0.97
CA ARG A 313 27.06 -18.89 -2.07
C ARG A 313 26.62 -18.31 -3.41
N ASP A 314 26.67 -17.00 -3.49
CA ASP A 314 26.33 -16.22 -4.67
C ASP A 314 27.37 -15.12 -4.91
N VAL A 315 27.35 -14.54 -6.10
CA VAL A 315 28.34 -13.53 -6.48
C VAL A 315 28.35 -12.33 -5.55
N HIS A 316 27.20 -11.78 -5.20
CA HIS A 316 27.15 -10.60 -4.32
C HIS A 316 27.62 -10.91 -2.90
N SER A 317 27.25 -12.07 -2.37
CA SER A 317 27.65 -12.48 -1.01
C SER A 317 29.16 -12.62 -0.85
N ILE A 318 29.89 -13.13 -1.84
CA ILE A 318 31.36 -13.23 -1.72
C ILE A 318 32.04 -11.86 -1.69
N TYR A 319 31.49 -10.86 -2.38
CA TYR A 319 31.97 -9.49 -2.28
C TYR A 319 31.69 -8.90 -0.90
N LEU A 320 30.44 -9.08 -0.37
CA LEU A 320 30.07 -8.62 0.97
C LEU A 320 30.92 -9.28 2.07
N ASP A 321 31.31 -10.55 1.89
CA ASP A 321 32.14 -11.27 2.87
C ASP A 321 33.61 -10.84 2.85
N ASN A 322 34.02 -10.20 1.78
CA ASN A 322 35.36 -9.62 1.65
C ASN A 322 35.40 -8.10 1.81
N GLY A 323 34.42 -7.54 2.49
CA GLY A 323 34.42 -6.12 2.88
C GLY A 323 33.81 -5.18 1.83
N TYR A 324 33.42 -5.65 0.67
CA TYR A 324 32.86 -4.80 -0.39
C TYR A 324 31.39 -4.47 -0.15
N LEU A 325 31.12 -3.79 0.97
CA LEU A 325 29.75 -3.42 1.39
C LEU A 325 29.04 -2.55 0.34
N PHE A 326 29.80 -1.72 -0.37
CA PHE A 326 29.27 -0.80 -1.38
C PHE A 326 29.20 -1.41 -2.79
N SER A 327 29.47 -2.72 -2.91
CA SER A 327 29.41 -3.39 -4.20
C SER A 327 27.98 -3.47 -4.73
N GLN A 328 27.87 -3.37 -6.03
CA GLN A 328 26.64 -3.57 -6.76
C GLN A 328 26.86 -4.63 -7.83
N VAL A 329 25.99 -5.61 -7.84
CA VAL A 329 26.01 -6.70 -8.83
C VAL A 329 24.68 -6.70 -9.55
N THR A 330 24.69 -6.56 -10.87
CA THR A 330 23.47 -6.45 -11.67
C THR A 330 23.54 -7.37 -12.88
N PRO A 331 22.77 -8.45 -12.94
CA PRO A 331 22.66 -9.26 -14.15
C PRO A 331 21.77 -8.53 -15.17
N ILE A 332 22.22 -8.44 -16.41
CA ILE A 332 21.53 -7.76 -17.51
C ILE A 332 21.47 -8.71 -18.70
N GLU A 333 20.28 -8.84 -19.27
CA GLU A 333 20.11 -9.52 -20.56
C GLU A 333 20.64 -8.61 -21.66
N THR A 334 21.65 -9.07 -22.40
CA THR A 334 22.30 -8.27 -23.43
C THR A 334 21.79 -8.57 -24.82
N GLU A 335 21.57 -9.83 -25.12
CA GLU A 335 21.11 -10.24 -26.45
C GLU A 335 20.18 -11.47 -26.34
N ILE A 336 19.14 -11.47 -27.16
CA ILE A 336 18.25 -12.63 -27.31
C ILE A 336 18.37 -13.12 -28.74
N ARG A 337 19.01 -14.28 -28.91
CA ARG A 337 19.19 -14.93 -30.19
C ARG A 337 18.29 -16.16 -30.28
N ASN A 338 17.23 -16.07 -31.09
CA ASN A 338 16.19 -17.11 -31.23
C ASN A 338 15.51 -17.45 -29.89
N ASP A 339 16.04 -18.45 -29.16
CA ASP A 339 15.57 -18.95 -27.88
C ASP A 339 16.67 -18.91 -26.80
N THR A 340 17.78 -18.25 -27.07
CA THR A 340 18.94 -18.19 -26.17
C THR A 340 19.14 -16.75 -25.68
N ILE A 341 19.34 -16.57 -24.38
CA ILE A 341 19.51 -15.27 -23.71
C ILE A 341 20.92 -15.17 -23.17
N ASP A 342 21.69 -14.22 -23.69
CA ASP A 342 23.02 -13.90 -23.20
C ASP A 342 22.92 -12.90 -22.02
N ILE A 343 23.70 -13.17 -20.96
CA ILE A 343 23.68 -12.39 -19.71
C ILE A 343 25.05 -11.73 -19.50
N GLU A 344 25.01 -10.45 -19.16
CA GLU A 344 26.17 -9.71 -18.66
C GLU A 344 25.94 -9.36 -17.18
N VAL A 345 26.78 -9.91 -16.31
CA VAL A 345 26.77 -9.56 -14.89
C VAL A 345 27.71 -8.38 -14.68
N ARG A 346 27.13 -7.20 -14.50
CA ARG A 346 27.85 -5.96 -14.22
C ARG A 346 28.15 -5.86 -12.74
N ILE A 347 29.42 -5.67 -12.42
CA ILE A 347 29.89 -5.59 -11.05
C ILE A 347 30.57 -4.24 -10.84
N TYR A 348 30.08 -3.52 -9.85
CA TYR A 348 30.77 -2.37 -9.31
C TYR A 348 31.27 -2.75 -7.91
N GLU A 349 32.58 -2.92 -7.73
CA GLU A 349 33.13 -3.42 -6.48
C GLU A 349 33.10 -2.38 -5.37
N GLY A 350 33.37 -1.12 -5.69
CA GLY A 350 33.46 -0.03 -4.73
C GLY A 350 34.70 -0.16 -3.81
N LEU A 351 34.64 0.53 -2.67
CA LEU A 351 35.69 0.47 -1.65
C LEU A 351 35.34 -0.61 -0.62
N GLN A 352 36.38 -1.24 -0.04
CA GLN A 352 36.19 -2.13 1.10
C GLN A 352 35.82 -1.30 2.35
N ALA A 353 34.79 -1.75 3.07
CA ALA A 353 34.37 -1.17 4.33
C ALA A 353 35.00 -1.92 5.51
N ARG A 354 35.46 -1.17 6.51
CA ARG A 354 35.88 -1.71 7.81
C ARG A 354 34.85 -1.38 8.89
N ILE A 355 34.71 -2.29 9.83
CA ILE A 355 33.85 -2.08 10.99
C ILE A 355 34.49 -1.01 11.87
N ASN A 356 33.78 0.11 12.07
CA ASN A 356 34.22 1.18 12.97
C ASN A 356 33.74 0.92 14.39
N ARG A 357 32.47 0.64 14.58
CA ARG A 357 31.87 0.41 15.89
C ARG A 357 30.90 -0.78 15.86
N VAL A 358 30.90 -1.53 16.96
CA VAL A 358 29.89 -2.55 17.24
C VAL A 358 29.19 -2.20 18.54
N SER A 359 27.87 -2.13 18.51
CA SER A 359 27.03 -1.82 19.68
C SER A 359 25.88 -2.82 19.81
N VAL A 360 25.31 -2.87 21.01
CA VAL A 360 24.14 -3.69 21.32
C VAL A 360 23.10 -2.80 21.97
N SER A 361 21.85 -3.03 21.65
CA SER A 361 20.71 -2.30 22.23
C SER A 361 19.51 -3.21 22.45
N GLY A 362 18.64 -2.83 23.43
CA GLY A 362 17.42 -3.57 23.77
C GLY A 362 17.60 -4.62 24.88
N ASN A 363 18.83 -4.82 25.41
CA ASN A 363 19.13 -5.73 26.48
C ASN A 363 19.03 -5.03 27.86
N SER A 364 17.83 -5.01 28.42
CA SER A 364 17.56 -4.30 29.69
C SER A 364 18.02 -5.07 30.93
N LYS A 365 18.02 -6.40 30.88
CA LYS A 365 18.41 -7.32 32.00
C LYS A 365 19.74 -8.02 31.76
N THR A 366 20.03 -8.35 30.49
CA THR A 366 21.25 -9.07 30.11
C THR A 366 22.41 -8.09 29.92
N ASN A 367 23.57 -8.36 30.49
CA ASN A 367 24.74 -7.50 30.32
C ASN A 367 25.29 -7.58 28.89
N ASP A 368 25.78 -6.47 28.36
CA ASP A 368 26.35 -6.35 27.01
C ASP A 368 27.40 -7.41 26.71
N HIS A 369 28.28 -7.72 27.68
CA HIS A 369 29.38 -8.67 27.47
C HIS A 369 28.88 -10.09 27.14
N VAL A 370 27.66 -10.46 27.56
CA VAL A 370 27.06 -11.78 27.25
C VAL A 370 26.74 -11.87 25.78
N ILE A 371 26.30 -10.76 25.16
CA ILE A 371 25.97 -10.66 23.73
C ILE A 371 27.25 -10.47 22.93
N MET A 372 28.09 -9.53 23.36
CA MET A 372 29.32 -9.16 22.65
C MET A 372 30.29 -10.33 22.43
N ARG A 373 30.33 -11.31 23.36
CA ARG A 373 31.18 -12.51 23.21
C ARG A 373 30.71 -13.45 22.08
N GLU A 374 29.40 -13.39 21.72
CA GLU A 374 28.82 -14.18 20.63
C GLU A 374 28.94 -13.45 19.28
N ILE A 375 29.28 -12.16 19.30
CA ILE A 375 29.48 -11.35 18.10
C ILE A 375 30.86 -11.59 17.53
N ARG A 376 30.92 -12.02 16.28
CA ARG A 376 32.16 -12.29 15.55
C ARG A 376 32.78 -11.06 14.94
N THR A 377 31.95 -10.09 14.57
CA THR A 377 32.38 -8.83 13.97
C THR A 377 33.00 -7.92 15.02
N LYS A 378 34.25 -7.43 14.76
CA LYS A 378 34.97 -6.57 15.70
C LYS A 378 35.41 -5.26 15.03
N PRO A 379 35.50 -4.15 15.77
CA PRO A 379 36.07 -2.93 15.25
C PRO A 379 37.44 -3.15 14.61
N GLY A 380 37.66 -2.62 13.40
CA GLY A 380 38.86 -2.78 12.60
C GLY A 380 38.82 -3.95 11.59
N ASP A 381 37.97 -4.95 11.79
CA ASP A 381 37.79 -6.05 10.82
C ASP A 381 37.16 -5.55 9.53
N LEU A 382 37.34 -6.28 8.44
CA LEU A 382 36.58 -6.06 7.22
C LEU A 382 35.11 -6.42 7.46
N PHE A 383 34.21 -5.72 6.79
CA PHE A 383 32.80 -6.08 6.78
C PHE A 383 32.63 -7.51 6.23
N SER A 384 31.83 -8.32 6.89
CA SER A 384 31.49 -9.68 6.44
C SER A 384 30.03 -9.97 6.78
N ARG A 385 29.22 -10.17 5.74
CA ARG A 385 27.81 -10.55 5.87
C ARG A 385 27.66 -11.90 6.58
N SER A 386 28.51 -12.84 6.25
CA SER A 386 28.48 -14.18 6.83
C SER A 386 28.77 -14.16 8.34
N ASP A 387 29.69 -13.33 8.80
CA ASP A 387 30.00 -13.17 10.22
C ASP A 387 28.87 -12.47 11.00
N ILE A 388 28.20 -11.50 10.37
CA ILE A 388 27.00 -10.87 10.92
C ILE A 388 25.89 -11.91 11.09
N MET A 389 25.59 -12.67 10.04
CA MET A 389 24.55 -13.72 10.06
C MET A 389 24.86 -14.84 11.05
N ARG A 390 26.16 -15.16 11.23
CA ARG A 390 26.61 -16.12 12.23
C ARG A 390 26.41 -15.57 13.62
N SER A 391 26.82 -14.33 13.89
CA SER A 391 26.61 -13.65 15.17
C SER A 391 25.14 -13.62 15.55
N GLN A 392 24.26 -13.30 14.60
CA GLN A 392 22.82 -13.30 14.80
C GLN A 392 22.30 -14.68 15.25
N ARG A 393 22.75 -15.74 14.59
CA ARG A 393 22.38 -17.12 14.97
C ARG A 393 22.93 -17.50 16.36
N GLU A 394 24.15 -17.13 16.67
CA GLU A 394 24.77 -17.42 17.97
C GLU A 394 24.05 -16.68 19.10
N ILE A 395 23.67 -15.41 18.91
CA ILE A 395 22.82 -14.65 19.85
C ILE A 395 21.45 -15.31 20.03
N ALA A 396 20.80 -15.75 18.92
CA ALA A 396 19.51 -16.43 18.98
C ALA A 396 19.57 -17.75 19.78
N THR A 397 20.70 -18.48 19.77
CA THR A 397 20.86 -19.73 20.52
C THR A 397 21.00 -19.54 22.03
N LEU A 398 21.26 -18.32 22.50
CA LEU A 398 21.31 -18.01 23.93
C LEU A 398 19.95 -18.17 24.62
N ASN A 399 18.86 -18.19 23.86
CA ASN A 399 17.49 -18.30 24.37
C ASN A 399 17.03 -17.17 25.30
N TYR A 400 17.81 -16.12 25.47
CA TYR A 400 17.44 -14.94 26.24
C TYR A 400 16.65 -13.94 25.44
N PHE A 401 16.75 -14.00 24.12
CA PHE A 401 16.18 -13.03 23.17
C PHE A 401 15.14 -13.66 22.24
N ASP A 402 14.20 -12.85 21.76
CA ASP A 402 13.24 -13.24 20.74
C ASP A 402 13.92 -13.26 19.38
N PRO A 403 14.08 -14.44 18.73
CA PRO A 403 14.75 -14.52 17.44
C PRO A 403 14.04 -13.77 16.31
N GLU A 404 12.70 -13.59 16.40
CA GLU A 404 11.91 -12.89 15.39
C GLU A 404 12.10 -11.37 15.46
N LYS A 405 12.55 -10.87 16.61
CA LYS A 405 12.77 -9.45 16.86
C LYS A 405 14.27 -9.06 16.90
N LEU A 406 15.14 -10.03 16.69
CA LEU A 406 16.56 -9.77 16.60
C LEU A 406 16.87 -9.16 15.24
N ASN A 407 17.29 -7.90 15.24
CA ASN A 407 17.65 -7.14 14.06
C ASN A 407 19.08 -6.61 14.17
N ILE A 408 19.68 -6.31 13.02
CA ILE A 408 21.01 -5.71 12.95
C ILE A 408 20.90 -4.47 12.08
N ASP A 409 21.16 -3.34 12.68
CA ASP A 409 21.23 -2.08 11.98
C ASP A 409 22.66 -1.87 11.48
N VAL A 410 22.77 -1.62 10.17
CA VAL A 410 24.03 -1.44 9.46
C VAL A 410 24.06 -0.01 8.94
N GLU A 411 24.91 0.83 9.53
CA GLU A 411 25.07 2.23 9.19
C GLU A 411 26.38 2.45 8.42
N PRO A 412 26.37 2.43 7.07
CA PRO A 412 27.55 2.60 6.27
C PRO A 412 27.96 4.07 6.14
N ASN A 413 29.26 4.33 6.22
CA ASN A 413 29.86 5.61 5.87
C ASN A 413 30.77 5.40 4.64
N GLN A 414 30.24 5.73 3.46
CA GLN A 414 30.93 5.50 2.20
C GLN A 414 32.15 6.41 2.03
N GLU A 415 32.12 7.63 2.60
CA GLU A 415 33.23 8.59 2.49
C GLU A 415 34.49 8.10 3.24
N GLU A 416 34.28 7.50 4.40
CA GLU A 416 35.36 6.99 5.24
C GLU A 416 35.68 5.51 4.97
N GLY A 417 34.87 4.81 4.18
CA GLY A 417 34.98 3.36 3.98
C GLY A 417 34.76 2.57 5.28
N THR A 418 33.86 3.03 6.13
CA THR A 418 33.58 2.40 7.44
C THR A 418 32.10 2.04 7.58
N VAL A 419 31.81 1.20 8.59
CA VAL A 419 30.43 0.80 8.91
C VAL A 419 30.28 0.64 10.42
N ASP A 420 29.21 1.19 10.96
CA ASP A 420 28.77 0.94 12.33
C ASP A 420 27.72 -0.17 12.33
N LEU A 421 27.83 -1.09 13.28
CA LEU A 421 26.90 -2.19 13.47
C LEU A 421 26.20 -2.09 14.82
N ASN A 422 24.87 -2.10 14.84
CA ASN A 422 24.09 -2.14 16.06
C ASN A 422 23.20 -3.40 16.09
N TYR A 423 23.49 -4.30 17.02
CA TYR A 423 22.69 -5.51 17.24
C TYR A 423 21.53 -5.17 18.18
N ILE A 424 20.33 -5.13 17.63
CA ILE A 424 19.08 -4.81 18.34
C ILE A 424 18.45 -6.12 18.79
N VAL A 425 18.30 -6.28 20.11
CA VAL A 425 17.70 -7.48 20.70
C VAL A 425 16.44 -7.12 21.49
N GLU A 426 15.50 -8.04 21.61
CA GLU A 426 14.38 -7.94 22.54
C GLU A 426 14.39 -9.15 23.49
N GLU A 427 14.43 -8.88 24.79
CA GLU A 427 14.50 -9.94 25.79
C GLU A 427 13.19 -10.69 25.89
N LYS A 428 13.27 -12.03 25.90
CA LYS A 428 12.12 -12.87 26.19
C LYS A 428 11.74 -12.76 27.66
N SER A 429 10.43 -12.77 27.93
CA SER A 429 9.94 -13.06 29.28
C SER A 429 10.36 -14.46 29.67
N SER A 430 11.34 -14.56 30.52
CA SER A 430 11.90 -15.85 30.98
C SER A 430 11.17 -16.42 32.22
N ASP A 431 10.25 -15.65 32.77
CA ASP A 431 9.51 -16.05 33.95
C ASP A 431 8.35 -16.97 33.54
N GLN A 432 8.31 -18.18 34.07
CA GLN A 432 7.28 -19.18 33.81
C GLN A 432 6.51 -19.47 35.08
N VAL A 433 5.19 -19.48 34.96
CA VAL A 433 4.27 -19.93 35.97
C VAL A 433 3.58 -21.19 35.49
N GLU A 434 3.86 -22.31 36.11
CA GLU A 434 3.23 -23.59 35.84
C GLU A 434 2.20 -23.92 36.93
N LEU A 435 0.95 -24.16 36.51
CA LEU A 435 -0.10 -24.68 37.36
C LEU A 435 -0.47 -26.08 36.85
N GLN A 436 -0.18 -27.09 37.62
CA GLN A 436 -0.59 -28.46 37.30
C GLN A 436 -1.57 -28.94 38.37
N GLY A 437 -2.73 -29.43 37.90
CA GLY A 437 -3.73 -30.04 38.75
C GLY A 437 -4.01 -31.48 38.32
N GLY A 438 -3.99 -32.41 39.26
CA GLY A 438 -4.30 -33.80 39.03
C GLY A 438 -5.24 -34.33 40.12
N TYR A 439 -6.14 -35.27 39.75
CA TYR A 439 -6.95 -36.03 40.67
C TYR A 439 -6.48 -37.48 40.69
N GLY A 440 -6.09 -37.97 41.86
CA GLY A 440 -5.66 -39.36 42.04
C GLY A 440 -5.75 -39.77 43.52
N ALA A 441 -6.08 -41.04 43.78
CA ALA A 441 -6.22 -41.62 45.11
C ALA A 441 -7.10 -40.78 46.07
N ASP A 442 -8.29 -40.34 45.56
CA ASP A 442 -9.28 -39.54 46.29
C ASP A 442 -8.78 -38.16 46.79
N ARG A 443 -7.73 -37.64 46.19
CA ARG A 443 -7.17 -36.31 46.50
C ARG A 443 -6.96 -35.50 45.25
N ILE A 444 -7.13 -34.19 45.37
CA ILE A 444 -6.72 -33.21 44.39
C ILE A 444 -5.29 -32.78 44.76
N ILE A 445 -4.40 -32.96 43.83
CA ILE A 445 -2.98 -32.51 43.98
C ILE A 445 -2.81 -31.35 43.00
N GLY A 446 -2.41 -30.19 43.55
CA GLY A 446 -2.02 -29.05 42.76
C GLY A 446 -0.54 -28.74 42.93
N THR A 447 0.20 -28.53 41.86
CA THR A 447 1.55 -28.07 41.89
C THR A 447 1.61 -26.68 41.26
N PHE A 448 2.19 -25.73 42.01
CA PHE A 448 2.48 -24.38 41.55
C PHE A 448 3.99 -24.25 41.46
N ARG A 449 4.50 -23.98 40.28
CA ARG A 449 5.91 -23.73 40.03
C ARG A 449 6.07 -22.35 39.43
N VAL A 450 6.96 -21.54 40.03
CA VAL A 450 7.42 -20.28 39.45
C VAL A 450 8.90 -20.45 39.14
N SER A 451 9.28 -20.31 37.90
CA SER A 451 10.64 -20.35 37.42
C SER A 451 11.08 -18.97 36.96
N PHE A 452 12.10 -18.43 37.59
CA PHE A 452 12.78 -17.21 37.16
C PHE A 452 14.04 -17.62 36.42
N ASN A 453 14.09 -17.42 35.10
CA ASN A 453 15.29 -17.62 34.32
C ASN A 453 15.92 -16.24 34.09
N ASN A 454 17.23 -16.13 34.14
CA ASN A 454 18.00 -14.88 34.04
C ASN A 454 17.74 -13.90 35.22
N PHE A 455 17.69 -14.43 36.43
CA PHE A 455 17.63 -13.61 37.63
C PHE A 455 19.02 -13.02 37.91
N SER A 456 19.17 -11.73 37.65
CA SER A 456 20.37 -10.98 38.06
C SER A 456 20.12 -10.34 39.41
N ALA A 457 20.77 -10.84 40.44
CA ALA A 457 20.95 -10.09 41.69
C ALA A 457 21.97 -8.98 41.41
N LYS A 458 21.53 -7.82 41.00
CA LYS A 458 22.37 -6.63 41.07
C LYS A 458 22.47 -6.23 42.53
N ASN A 459 23.64 -6.47 43.14
CA ASN A 459 24.11 -5.73 44.33
C ASN A 459 24.61 -4.37 43.88
#